data_fe2462a55f2d2a8d596c419b40173fba
#
_entry.id   fe2462a55f2d2a8d596c419b40173fba
#
_cell.length_a   1.000
_cell.length_b   1.000
_cell.length_c   1.000
_cell.angle_alpha   90.00
_cell.angle_beta   90.00
_cell.angle_gamma   90.00
#
_symmetry.space_group_name_H-M   'P 1'
#
loop_
_entity.id
_entity.type
_entity.pdbx_description
1 polymer ?
#
loop_
_entity_poly.entity_id
_entity_poly.type
_entity_poly.pdbx_seq_one_letter_code
_entity_poly.pdbx_strand_id
1 'polypeptide(L)'
;MLAHRFRQLDCLLTDERRWWQYQPYHHLSLAFADEAPELAACLNGLDLDEIARLDADMGALCTLLAPWIPAGAELHALSELDTFVPEPIHCARTMAMYMPGRKQAQIEAFTGCLPAHQGPYLEWCAGKGHLGRLVSLHRGAEILSLELQRTLCEEGRQLAARDGARMQFVEADAFAAESGGLIAPHHHAMALHACGELH
;
A
#
# COMPACT_ATOMS: atom_id res chain seq x y z
N MET A 1 -8.62 8.83 19.15
CA MET A 1 -8.65 7.35 19.13
C MET A 1 -7.56 6.78 18.22
N LEU A 2 -7.52 7.04 16.90
CA LEU A 2 -6.51 6.51 15.98
C LEU A 2 -5.06 6.88 16.33
N ALA A 3 -4.76 8.13 16.67
CA ALA A 3 -3.41 8.57 17.04
C ALA A 3 -2.87 7.89 18.30
N HIS A 4 -3.73 7.48 19.24
CA HIS A 4 -3.31 6.71 20.41
C HIS A 4 -2.96 5.28 20.02
N ARG A 5 -3.84 4.64 19.24
CA ARG A 5 -3.63 3.29 18.71
C ARG A 5 -2.38 3.20 17.85
N PHE A 6 -2.15 4.20 16.99
CA PHE A 6 -0.92 4.29 16.19
C PHE A 6 0.33 4.32 17.08
N ARG A 7 0.34 5.17 18.13
CA ARG A 7 1.49 5.24 19.04
C ARG A 7 1.72 3.94 19.81
N GLN A 8 0.67 3.22 20.19
CA GLN A 8 0.81 1.90 20.81
C GLN A 8 1.42 0.88 19.85
N LEU A 9 0.92 0.83 18.60
CA LEU A 9 1.49 -0.03 17.55
C LEU A 9 2.95 0.30 17.28
N ASP A 10 3.28 1.58 17.12
CA ASP A 10 4.65 2.05 16.86
C ASP A 10 5.61 1.65 17.98
N CYS A 11 5.19 1.79 19.23
CA CYS A 11 5.96 1.36 20.40
C CYS A 11 6.21 -0.15 20.38
N LEU A 12 5.17 -0.96 20.25
CA LEU A 12 5.28 -2.42 20.23
C LEU A 12 6.09 -2.92 19.03
N LEU A 13 5.89 -2.37 17.85
CA LEU A 13 6.69 -2.71 16.66
C LEU A 13 8.16 -2.33 16.84
N THR A 14 8.43 -1.20 17.51
CA THR A 14 9.81 -0.78 17.81
C THR A 14 10.49 -1.74 18.77
N ASP A 15 9.78 -2.20 19.79
CA ASP A 15 10.30 -3.15 20.79
C ASP A 15 10.55 -4.54 20.14
N GLU A 16 9.70 -4.93 19.21
CA GLU A 16 9.77 -6.23 18.52
C GLU A 16 10.54 -6.19 17.19
N ARG A 17 11.28 -5.08 16.92
CA ARG A 17 11.97 -4.85 15.63
C ARG A 17 12.88 -5.98 15.18
N ARG A 18 13.47 -6.74 16.09
CA ARG A 18 14.34 -7.88 15.80
C ARG A 18 13.67 -8.97 14.97
N TRP A 19 12.35 -9.07 15.02
CA TRP A 19 11.59 -10.10 14.30
C TRP A 19 11.23 -9.71 12.88
N TRP A 20 11.09 -8.44 12.56
CA TRP A 20 10.60 -7.97 11.29
C TRP A 20 11.56 -7.03 10.54
N GLN A 21 12.45 -6.31 11.24
CA GLN A 21 13.36 -5.34 10.61
C GLN A 21 14.65 -6.01 10.13
N TYR A 22 14.53 -6.90 9.15
CA TYR A 22 15.67 -7.50 8.47
C TYR A 22 15.37 -7.59 6.96
N GLN A 23 16.45 -7.79 6.18
CA GLN A 23 16.35 -7.91 4.72
C GLN A 23 16.40 -9.40 4.33
N PRO A 24 15.25 -10.08 4.16
CA PRO A 24 15.20 -11.54 4.04
C PRO A 24 16.01 -12.08 2.86
N TYR A 25 16.09 -11.33 1.76
CA TYR A 25 16.83 -11.76 0.56
C TYR A 25 18.36 -11.61 0.66
N HIS A 26 18.87 -11.03 1.74
CA HIS A 26 20.30 -10.91 2.02
C HIS A 26 20.82 -12.03 2.94
N HIS A 27 19.94 -12.93 3.37
CA HIS A 27 20.27 -14.05 4.24
C HIS A 27 19.99 -15.39 3.54
N LEU A 28 20.88 -16.36 3.71
CA LEU A 28 20.70 -17.73 3.24
C LEU A 28 19.92 -18.61 4.23
N SER A 29 19.76 -18.13 5.46
CA SER A 29 19.02 -18.76 6.54
C SER A 29 18.10 -17.73 7.19
N LEU A 30 17.19 -18.18 8.06
CA LEU A 30 16.35 -17.28 8.85
C LEU A 30 17.24 -16.40 9.73
N ALA A 31 17.09 -15.08 9.62
CA ALA A 31 17.94 -14.10 10.31
C ALA A 31 17.94 -14.26 11.85
N PHE A 32 16.85 -14.78 12.39
CA PHE A 32 16.67 -15.03 13.83
C PHE A 32 17.03 -16.46 14.27
N ALA A 33 17.48 -17.34 13.36
CA ALA A 33 17.71 -18.76 13.68
C ALA A 33 18.79 -18.98 14.75
N ASP A 34 19.81 -18.12 14.78
CA ASP A 34 20.88 -18.19 15.79
C ASP A 34 20.43 -17.61 17.15
N GLU A 35 19.56 -16.63 17.15
CA GLU A 35 19.06 -15.98 18.37
C GLU A 35 17.85 -16.73 19.00
N ALA A 36 17.06 -17.42 18.17
CA ALA A 36 15.87 -18.16 18.57
C ALA A 36 15.81 -19.53 17.84
N PRO A 37 16.75 -20.45 18.11
CA PRO A 37 16.80 -21.74 17.43
C PRO A 37 15.55 -22.60 17.66
N GLU A 38 14.90 -22.47 18.81
CA GLU A 38 13.67 -23.17 19.10
C GLU A 38 12.49 -22.68 18.23
N LEU A 39 12.40 -21.35 17.97
CA LEU A 39 11.44 -20.80 17.04
C LEU A 39 11.71 -21.30 15.61
N ALA A 40 12.96 -21.26 15.19
CA ALA A 40 13.34 -21.76 13.87
C ALA A 40 13.01 -23.25 13.71
N ALA A 41 13.25 -24.08 14.72
CA ALA A 41 12.90 -25.49 14.72
C ALA A 41 11.36 -25.68 14.69
N CYS A 42 10.60 -24.92 15.47
CA CYS A 42 9.15 -24.93 15.47
C CYS A 42 8.59 -24.63 14.07
N LEU A 43 9.03 -23.53 13.45
CA LEU A 43 8.54 -23.11 12.14
C LEU A 43 8.94 -24.10 11.02
N ASN A 44 10.14 -24.65 11.06
CA ASN A 44 10.61 -25.65 10.09
C ASN A 44 9.90 -27.01 10.26
N GLY A 45 9.31 -27.27 11.41
CA GLY A 45 8.57 -28.50 11.69
C GLY A 45 7.10 -28.47 11.25
N LEU A 46 6.56 -27.30 10.84
CA LEU A 46 5.19 -27.18 10.37
C LEU A 46 4.99 -27.87 9.01
N ASP A 47 3.94 -28.66 8.90
CA ASP A 47 3.51 -29.19 7.61
C ASP A 47 2.65 -28.19 6.83
N LEU A 48 2.31 -28.53 5.57
CA LEU A 48 1.57 -27.62 4.68
C LEU A 48 0.13 -27.34 5.19
N ASP A 49 -0.50 -28.30 5.86
CA ASP A 49 -1.87 -28.14 6.38
C ASP A 49 -1.84 -27.22 7.61
N GLU A 50 -0.85 -27.38 8.46
CA GLU A 50 -0.63 -26.49 9.62
C GLU A 50 -0.32 -25.06 9.16
N ILE A 51 0.53 -24.88 8.15
CA ILE A 51 0.83 -23.58 7.56
C ILE A 51 -0.45 -22.94 7.01
N ALA A 52 -1.25 -23.69 6.24
CA ALA A 52 -2.51 -23.17 5.68
C ALA A 52 -3.51 -22.79 6.78
N ARG A 53 -3.58 -23.56 7.86
CA ARG A 53 -4.44 -23.23 9.01
C ARG A 53 -3.97 -21.96 9.73
N LEU A 54 -2.68 -21.80 9.96
CA LEU A 54 -2.12 -20.62 10.63
C LEU A 54 -2.22 -19.35 9.76
N ASP A 55 -2.10 -19.50 8.45
CA ASP A 55 -2.31 -18.39 7.49
C ASP A 55 -3.77 -17.91 7.49
N ALA A 56 -4.71 -18.80 7.71
CA ALA A 56 -6.14 -18.49 7.79
C ALA A 56 -6.60 -17.98 9.17
N ASP A 57 -5.84 -18.24 10.24
CA ASP A 57 -6.19 -17.89 11.61
C ASP A 57 -5.03 -17.19 12.35
N MET A 58 -5.05 -15.88 12.29
CA MET A 58 -4.03 -15.03 12.95
C MET A 58 -4.02 -15.22 14.47
N GLY A 59 -5.14 -15.51 15.11
CA GLY A 59 -5.22 -15.80 16.54
C GLY A 59 -4.46 -17.08 16.90
N ALA A 60 -4.61 -18.13 16.09
CA ALA A 60 -3.85 -19.35 16.22
C ALA A 60 -2.34 -19.13 16.01
N LEU A 61 -1.97 -18.32 15.04
CA LEU A 61 -0.57 -17.93 14.80
C LEU A 61 0.01 -17.15 16.00
N CYS A 62 -0.70 -16.17 16.52
CA CYS A 62 -0.28 -15.43 17.73
C CYS A 62 -0.10 -16.37 18.93
N THR A 63 -0.97 -17.36 19.08
CA THR A 63 -0.88 -18.36 20.16
C THR A 63 0.37 -19.24 20.01
N LEU A 64 0.67 -19.70 18.79
CA LEU A 64 1.88 -20.45 18.49
C LEU A 64 3.15 -19.64 18.80
N LEU A 65 3.17 -18.38 18.43
CA LEU A 65 4.34 -17.49 18.55
C LEU A 65 4.49 -16.86 19.95
N ALA A 66 3.50 -16.96 20.82
CA ALA A 66 3.50 -16.29 22.14
C ALA A 66 4.75 -16.53 23.00
N PRO A 67 5.42 -17.72 23.00
CA PRO A 67 6.64 -17.92 23.76
C PRO A 67 7.80 -17.01 23.36
N TRP A 68 7.84 -16.55 22.10
CA TRP A 68 8.92 -15.71 21.53
C TRP A 68 8.47 -14.29 21.27
N ILE A 69 7.20 -14.09 20.93
CA ILE A 69 6.59 -12.79 20.58
C ILE A 69 5.34 -12.59 21.45
N PRO A 70 5.49 -12.34 22.74
CA PRO A 70 4.36 -12.19 23.66
C PRO A 70 3.44 -11.02 23.30
N ALA A 71 3.97 -9.99 22.64
CA ALA A 71 3.19 -8.85 22.13
C ALA A 71 2.32 -9.19 20.90
N GLY A 72 2.45 -10.38 20.30
CA GLY A 72 1.78 -10.73 19.04
C GLY A 72 0.26 -10.59 19.07
N ALA A 73 -0.39 -11.02 20.14
CA ALA A 73 -1.85 -10.89 20.28
C ALA A 73 -2.30 -9.42 20.41
N GLU A 74 -1.53 -8.58 21.12
CA GLU A 74 -1.82 -7.15 21.26
C GLU A 74 -1.57 -6.41 19.93
N LEU A 75 -0.47 -6.72 19.24
CA LEU A 75 -0.19 -6.21 17.89
C LEU A 75 -1.33 -6.55 16.94
N HIS A 76 -1.80 -7.80 16.93
CA HIS A 76 -2.93 -8.21 16.11
C HIS A 76 -4.19 -7.40 16.45
N ALA A 77 -4.59 -7.34 17.72
CA ALA A 77 -5.77 -6.58 18.15
C ALA A 77 -5.68 -5.09 17.80
N LEU A 78 -4.49 -4.50 17.91
CA LEU A 78 -4.25 -3.10 17.51
C LEU A 78 -4.21 -2.90 15.99
N SER A 79 -3.91 -3.91 15.19
CA SER A 79 -3.92 -3.84 13.72
C SER A 79 -5.31 -4.02 13.10
N GLU A 80 -6.27 -4.57 13.85
CA GLU A 80 -7.64 -4.75 13.38
C GLU A 80 -8.31 -3.41 13.12
N LEU A 81 -8.72 -3.16 11.87
CA LEU A 81 -9.44 -1.97 11.44
C LEU A 81 -10.84 -2.35 10.98
N ASP A 82 -11.77 -1.41 11.15
CA ASP A 82 -13.11 -1.58 10.60
C ASP A 82 -13.05 -1.77 9.08
N THR A 83 -13.80 -2.74 8.58
CA THR A 83 -13.90 -2.98 7.15
C THR A 83 -14.64 -1.84 6.48
N PHE A 84 -14.00 -1.18 5.52
CA PHE A 84 -14.62 -0.19 4.67
C PHE A 84 -15.16 -0.86 3.40
N VAL A 85 -16.44 -0.63 3.10
CA VAL A 85 -17.07 -1.11 1.86
C VAL A 85 -16.93 0.02 0.82
N PRO A 86 -16.14 -0.16 -0.24
CA PRO A 86 -15.97 0.86 -1.26
C PRO A 86 -17.28 1.08 -2.04
N GLU A 87 -17.49 2.31 -2.52
CA GLU A 87 -18.48 2.58 -3.54
C GLU A 87 -18.20 1.71 -4.77
N PRO A 88 -19.18 0.99 -5.32
CA PRO A 88 -18.96 0.19 -6.52
C PRO A 88 -18.67 1.08 -7.72
N ILE A 89 -17.43 1.06 -8.19
CA ILE A 89 -16.95 1.83 -9.34
C ILE A 89 -16.43 0.88 -10.39
N HIS A 90 -16.78 1.15 -11.64
CA HIS A 90 -16.30 0.38 -12.78
C HIS A 90 -15.67 1.30 -13.83
N CYS A 91 -14.47 0.98 -14.26
CA CYS A 91 -13.86 1.71 -15.35
C CYS A 91 -14.45 1.28 -16.71
N ALA A 92 -14.48 2.24 -17.64
CA ALA A 92 -14.93 1.96 -18.99
C ALA A 92 -14.05 0.87 -19.64
N ARG A 93 -14.65 0.02 -20.48
CA ARG A 93 -13.96 -1.09 -21.14
C ARG A 93 -12.73 -0.63 -21.96
N THR A 94 -12.83 0.53 -22.59
CA THR A 94 -11.71 1.14 -23.33
C THR A 94 -10.54 1.50 -22.44
N MET A 95 -10.80 1.93 -21.22
CA MET A 95 -9.79 2.22 -20.21
C MET A 95 -9.15 0.92 -19.68
N ALA A 96 -9.96 -0.11 -19.44
CA ALA A 96 -9.52 -1.40 -18.95
C ALA A 96 -8.57 -2.14 -19.91
N MET A 97 -8.67 -1.93 -21.20
CA MET A 97 -7.83 -2.56 -22.24
C MET A 97 -6.32 -2.38 -22.02
N TYR A 98 -5.92 -1.37 -21.27
CA TYR A 98 -4.51 -1.04 -21.00
C TYR A 98 -4.06 -1.37 -19.57
N MET A 99 -4.88 -2.13 -18.85
CA MET A 99 -4.59 -2.53 -17.47
C MET A 99 -4.70 -4.05 -17.29
N PRO A 100 -3.75 -4.68 -16.57
CA PRO A 100 -3.98 -6.03 -16.07
C PRO A 100 -5.21 -6.08 -15.16
N GLY A 101 -6.04 -7.14 -15.27
CA GLY A 101 -7.31 -7.23 -14.53
C GLY A 101 -7.18 -7.08 -13.03
N ARG A 102 -6.11 -7.62 -12.42
CA ARG A 102 -5.82 -7.44 -10.98
C ARG A 102 -5.60 -5.97 -10.62
N LYS A 103 -4.86 -5.22 -11.44
CA LYS A 103 -4.62 -3.79 -11.23
C LYS A 103 -5.89 -2.98 -11.41
N GLN A 104 -6.73 -3.37 -12.36
CA GLN A 104 -8.04 -2.75 -12.57
C GLN A 104 -8.91 -2.85 -11.31
N ALA A 105 -9.08 -4.06 -10.76
CA ALA A 105 -9.87 -4.27 -9.54
C ALA A 105 -9.36 -3.45 -8.35
N GLN A 106 -8.04 -3.34 -8.19
CA GLN A 106 -7.44 -2.52 -7.14
C GLN A 106 -7.75 -1.02 -7.33
N ILE A 107 -7.64 -0.51 -8.55
CA ILE A 107 -7.89 0.90 -8.88
C ILE A 107 -9.38 1.23 -8.69
N GLU A 108 -10.29 0.36 -9.10
CA GLU A 108 -11.72 0.51 -8.90
C GLU A 108 -12.07 0.56 -7.41
N ALA A 109 -11.58 -0.40 -6.63
CA ALA A 109 -11.78 -0.43 -5.18
C ALA A 109 -11.19 0.80 -4.48
N PHE A 110 -9.94 1.18 -4.82
CA PHE A 110 -9.28 2.35 -4.25
C PHE A 110 -10.07 3.63 -4.54
N THR A 111 -10.51 3.82 -5.79
CA THR A 111 -11.32 4.99 -6.18
C THR A 111 -12.65 5.03 -5.40
N GLY A 112 -13.27 3.86 -5.16
CA GLY A 112 -14.49 3.75 -4.36
C GLY A 112 -14.30 4.06 -2.87
N CYS A 113 -13.06 3.94 -2.37
CA CYS A 113 -12.70 4.29 -0.99
C CYS A 113 -12.40 5.79 -0.80
N LEU A 114 -12.14 6.53 -1.88
CA LEU A 114 -11.78 7.94 -1.75
C LEU A 114 -12.97 8.75 -1.24
N PRO A 115 -12.77 9.59 -0.20
CA PRO A 115 -13.81 10.48 0.27
C PRO A 115 -14.17 11.52 -0.80
N ALA A 116 -15.37 12.08 -0.70
CA ALA A 116 -15.73 13.23 -1.52
C ALA A 116 -14.77 14.39 -1.20
N HIS A 117 -14.07 14.86 -2.22
CA HIS A 117 -13.11 15.95 -2.10
C HIS A 117 -13.34 16.95 -3.23
N GLN A 118 -13.32 18.24 -2.91
CA GLN A 118 -13.61 19.32 -3.88
C GLN A 118 -12.35 19.94 -4.49
N GLY A 119 -11.17 19.60 -3.98
CA GLY A 119 -9.88 20.08 -4.49
C GLY A 119 -9.26 19.14 -5.52
N PRO A 120 -8.12 19.52 -6.08
CA PRO A 120 -7.33 18.65 -6.94
C PRO A 120 -6.69 17.50 -6.13
N TYR A 121 -6.47 16.38 -6.82
CA TYR A 121 -5.71 15.25 -6.26
C TYR A 121 -4.26 15.30 -6.71
N LEU A 122 -3.38 14.87 -5.82
CA LEU A 122 -1.98 14.59 -6.15
C LEU A 122 -1.79 13.07 -6.17
N GLU A 123 -1.49 12.51 -7.34
CA GLU A 123 -1.15 11.10 -7.49
C GLU A 123 0.37 10.94 -7.40
N TRP A 124 0.83 10.27 -6.35
CA TRP A 124 2.24 10.05 -6.06
C TRP A 124 2.71 8.73 -6.67
N CYS A 125 3.85 8.72 -7.37
CA CYS A 125 4.37 7.56 -8.08
C CYS A 125 3.37 6.97 -9.09
N ALA A 126 2.85 7.83 -9.94
CA ALA A 126 1.65 7.58 -10.75
C ALA A 126 1.81 6.49 -11.82
N GLY A 127 3.04 6.17 -12.25
CA GLY A 127 3.25 5.33 -13.41
C GLY A 127 2.59 5.93 -14.66
N LYS A 128 1.71 5.18 -15.30
CA LYS A 128 0.88 5.68 -16.43
C LYS A 128 -0.38 6.43 -15.99
N GLY A 129 -0.54 6.71 -14.69
CA GLY A 129 -1.68 7.46 -14.17
C GLY A 129 -3.02 6.74 -14.28
N HIS A 130 -3.05 5.42 -14.12
CA HIS A 130 -4.29 4.68 -14.24
C HIS A 130 -5.28 5.00 -13.12
N LEU A 131 -4.80 5.19 -11.87
CA LEU A 131 -5.62 5.58 -10.74
C LEU A 131 -6.14 7.01 -10.93
N GLY A 132 -5.25 7.97 -11.16
CA GLY A 132 -5.62 9.38 -11.40
C GLY A 132 -6.62 9.53 -12.53
N ARG A 133 -6.45 8.76 -13.60
CA ARG A 133 -7.37 8.78 -14.75
C ARG A 133 -8.79 8.33 -14.36
N LEU A 134 -8.94 7.24 -13.60
CA LEU A 134 -10.24 6.80 -13.12
C LEU A 134 -10.86 7.82 -12.15
N VAL A 135 -10.07 8.34 -11.21
CA VAL A 135 -10.53 9.37 -10.26
C VAL A 135 -10.98 10.63 -11.01
N SER A 136 -10.19 11.10 -12.00
CA SER A 136 -10.55 12.26 -12.81
C SER A 136 -11.87 12.07 -13.55
N LEU A 137 -12.04 10.92 -14.22
CA LEU A 137 -13.25 10.62 -14.99
C LEU A 137 -14.49 10.42 -14.10
N HIS A 138 -14.31 9.78 -12.95
CA HIS A 138 -15.42 9.46 -12.05
C HIS A 138 -15.84 10.66 -11.19
N ARG A 139 -14.87 11.44 -10.68
CA ARG A 139 -15.13 12.58 -9.77
C ARG A 139 -15.12 13.93 -10.47
N GLY A 140 -14.78 14.01 -11.77
CA GLY A 140 -14.59 15.27 -12.48
C GLY A 140 -13.41 16.10 -11.94
N ALA A 141 -12.49 15.48 -11.23
CA ALA A 141 -11.40 16.14 -10.51
C ALA A 141 -10.18 16.42 -11.40
N GLU A 142 -9.39 17.41 -11.01
CA GLU A 142 -8.07 17.66 -11.57
C GLU A 142 -7.04 16.82 -10.82
N ILE A 143 -6.12 16.20 -11.58
CA ILE A 143 -5.09 15.34 -11.04
C ILE A 143 -3.72 15.88 -11.42
N LEU A 144 -2.86 16.07 -10.43
CA LEU A 144 -1.43 16.27 -10.62
C LEU A 144 -0.75 14.94 -10.36
N SER A 145 -0.17 14.32 -11.38
CA SER A 145 0.51 13.02 -11.29
C SER A 145 2.02 13.21 -11.32
N LEU A 146 2.70 12.72 -10.28
CA LEU A 146 4.14 12.74 -10.15
C LEU A 146 4.70 11.36 -10.48
N GLU A 147 5.65 11.31 -11.41
CA GLU A 147 6.30 10.07 -11.86
C GLU A 147 7.74 10.34 -12.26
N LEU A 148 8.66 9.47 -11.86
CA LEU A 148 10.09 9.59 -12.15
C LEU A 148 10.42 9.33 -13.62
N GLN A 149 9.74 8.36 -14.22
CA GLN A 149 10.06 7.88 -15.57
C GLN A 149 9.35 8.72 -16.64
N ARG A 150 10.12 9.46 -17.42
CA ARG A 150 9.62 10.29 -18.51
C ARG A 150 8.71 9.53 -19.48
N THR A 151 9.10 8.32 -19.86
CA THR A 151 8.31 7.49 -20.78
C THR A 151 6.92 7.17 -20.23
N LEU A 152 6.82 6.89 -18.93
CA LEU A 152 5.53 6.65 -18.26
C LEU A 152 4.68 7.93 -18.20
N CYS A 153 5.31 9.09 -17.95
CA CYS A 153 4.63 10.38 -18.02
C CYS A 153 4.06 10.66 -19.41
N GLU A 154 4.84 10.38 -20.47
CA GLU A 154 4.40 10.58 -21.86
C GLU A 154 3.24 9.67 -22.24
N GLU A 155 3.34 8.37 -21.93
CA GLU A 155 2.25 7.42 -22.11
C GLU A 155 1.00 7.80 -21.30
N GLY A 156 1.19 8.24 -20.06
CA GLY A 156 0.11 8.70 -19.19
C GLY A 156 -0.63 9.90 -19.77
N ARG A 157 0.08 10.89 -20.29
CA ARG A 157 -0.52 12.06 -20.97
C ARG A 157 -1.35 11.64 -22.18
N GLN A 158 -0.84 10.69 -22.99
CA GLN A 158 -1.58 10.17 -24.15
C GLN A 158 -2.87 9.46 -23.74
N LEU A 159 -2.79 8.63 -22.70
CA LEU A 159 -3.96 7.91 -22.18
C LEU A 159 -4.98 8.88 -21.57
N ALA A 160 -4.54 9.87 -20.83
CA ALA A 160 -5.40 10.90 -20.23
C ALA A 160 -6.12 11.72 -21.32
N ALA A 161 -5.39 12.18 -22.33
CA ALA A 161 -5.95 12.91 -23.46
C ALA A 161 -6.97 12.10 -24.24
N ARG A 162 -6.67 10.81 -24.52
CA ARG A 162 -7.58 9.91 -25.21
C ARG A 162 -8.93 9.74 -24.48
N ASP A 163 -8.86 9.62 -23.14
CA ASP A 163 -10.04 9.35 -22.33
C ASP A 163 -10.73 10.62 -21.83
N GLY A 164 -10.17 11.81 -22.10
CA GLY A 164 -10.69 13.10 -21.64
C GLY A 164 -10.50 13.36 -20.14
N ALA A 165 -9.52 12.69 -19.50
CA ALA A 165 -9.20 12.90 -18.10
C ALA A 165 -8.41 14.21 -17.88
N ARG A 166 -8.72 14.94 -16.81
CA ARG A 166 -8.12 16.22 -16.45
C ARG A 166 -6.85 15.96 -15.62
N MET A 167 -5.75 15.61 -16.31
CA MET A 167 -4.49 15.22 -15.68
C MET A 167 -3.31 16.03 -16.17
N GLN A 168 -2.41 16.35 -15.24
CA GLN A 168 -1.09 16.90 -15.52
C GLN A 168 -0.04 15.94 -14.98
N PHE A 169 1.01 15.68 -15.75
CA PHE A 169 2.14 14.84 -15.32
C PHE A 169 3.38 15.69 -15.11
N VAL A 170 4.00 15.54 -13.95
CA VAL A 170 5.29 16.12 -13.61
C VAL A 170 6.31 14.99 -13.52
N GLU A 171 7.37 15.09 -14.34
CA GLU A 171 8.54 14.23 -14.25
C GLU A 171 9.38 14.70 -13.07
N ALA A 172 9.35 13.96 -11.97
CA ALA A 172 10.07 14.31 -10.76
C ALA A 172 10.38 13.08 -9.90
N ASP A 173 11.49 13.15 -9.18
CA ASP A 173 11.83 12.15 -8.15
C ASP A 173 11.05 12.46 -6.88
N ALA A 174 10.28 11.48 -6.39
CA ALA A 174 9.50 11.58 -5.17
C ALA A 174 10.38 11.83 -3.92
N PHE A 175 11.66 11.42 -3.95
CA PHE A 175 12.62 11.64 -2.86
C PHE A 175 13.34 12.99 -2.96
N ALA A 176 13.23 13.69 -4.07
CA ALA A 176 13.86 15.00 -4.21
C ALA A 176 13.16 16.04 -3.34
N ALA A 177 13.94 16.88 -2.64
CA ALA A 177 13.40 17.91 -1.76
C ALA A 177 12.44 18.88 -2.49
N GLU A 178 12.71 19.12 -3.77
CA GLU A 178 11.91 19.99 -4.65
C GLU A 178 10.50 19.43 -4.86
N SER A 179 10.33 18.10 -4.83
CA SER A 179 9.03 17.45 -5.02
C SER A 179 8.07 17.74 -3.87
N GLY A 180 8.59 18.06 -2.67
CA GLY A 180 7.77 18.53 -1.55
C GLY A 180 7.00 19.82 -1.88
N GLY A 181 7.56 20.68 -2.75
CA GLY A 181 6.90 21.90 -3.22
C GLY A 181 5.69 21.67 -4.13
N LEU A 182 5.50 20.45 -4.65
CA LEU A 182 4.34 20.06 -5.44
C LEU A 182 3.12 19.74 -4.56
N ILE A 183 3.33 19.49 -3.27
CA ILE A 183 2.29 19.15 -2.32
C ILE A 183 1.70 20.46 -1.78
N ALA A 184 0.48 20.77 -2.16
CA ALA A 184 -0.24 21.92 -1.63
C ALA A 184 -1.26 21.49 -0.56
N PRO A 185 -1.56 22.34 0.44
CA PRO A 185 -2.50 22.00 1.52
C PRO A 185 -3.92 21.63 1.04
N HIS A 186 -4.28 22.03 -0.17
CA HIS A 186 -5.59 21.74 -0.76
C HIS A 186 -5.58 20.47 -1.64
N HIS A 187 -4.45 19.82 -1.81
CA HIS A 187 -4.37 18.54 -2.51
C HIS A 187 -4.88 17.40 -1.62
N HIS A 188 -5.63 16.48 -2.19
CA HIS A 188 -5.82 15.15 -1.63
C HIS A 188 -4.76 14.23 -2.22
N ALA A 189 -3.76 13.89 -1.42
CA ALA A 189 -2.69 13.00 -1.86
C ALA A 189 -3.19 11.55 -1.91
N MET A 190 -2.87 10.86 -2.99
CA MET A 190 -3.18 9.45 -3.18
C MET A 190 -1.98 8.73 -3.80
N ALA A 191 -1.75 7.50 -3.36
CA ALA A 191 -0.70 6.64 -3.89
C ALA A 191 -1.15 5.19 -3.84
N LEU A 192 -1.05 4.51 -4.97
CA LEU A 192 -1.26 3.07 -5.05
C LEU A 192 0.08 2.42 -5.39
N HIS A 193 0.61 1.61 -4.48
CA HIS A 193 1.93 1.00 -4.56
C HIS A 193 3.12 1.97 -4.41
N ALA A 194 2.98 3.05 -3.66
CA ALA A 194 4.11 3.80 -3.15
C ALA A 194 4.73 2.99 -1.99
N CYS A 195 5.81 2.27 -2.26
CA CYS A 195 6.42 1.34 -1.33
C CYS A 195 7.69 1.92 -0.71
N GLY A 196 8.10 1.38 0.45
CA GLY A 196 9.29 1.82 1.16
C GLY A 196 9.12 3.19 1.80
N GLU A 197 10.11 4.06 1.66
CA GLU A 197 10.16 5.39 2.28
C GLU A 197 9.43 6.47 1.44
N LEU A 198 8.60 6.07 0.48
CA LEU A 198 7.86 6.99 -0.42
C LEU A 198 6.61 7.62 0.21
N HIS A 199 6.29 7.31 1.48
CA HIS A 199 5.08 7.81 2.18
C HIS A 199 5.40 8.61 3.42
#